data_c098e0f0fa8a6048c4b0ba51cb8ddefe
#
_entry.id   c098e0f0fa8a6048c4b0ba51cb8ddefe
#
_cell.length_a   1.000
_cell.length_b   1.000
_cell.length_c   1.000
_cell.angle_alpha   90.00
_cell.angle_beta   90.00
_cell.angle_gamma   90.00
#
_symmetry.space_group_name_H-M   'P 1'
#
loop_
_entity.id
_entity.type
_entity.pdbx_description
1 polymer ?
#
loop_
_entity_poly.entity_id
_entity_poly.type
_entity_poly.pdbx_seq_one_letter_code
_entity_poly.pdbx_strand_id
1 'polypeptide(L)'
;NLKKLCGRLFLRPRNVKRYASEAIEEFGVKANGPSDPISSLSGGNQQKIVIAKWFKKEPKILLMDEPTAGVDIGAKTEIIRIIRSFAKEKKSVLFISSELSEVLAICDRIIVLKNGQIQKTIMRNEIHSEEELQHAVQM
;
A
#
# COMPACT_ATOMS: atom_id res chain seq x y z
N ASN A 1 -15.30 10.77 0.28
CA ASN A 1 -15.57 10.66 1.74
C ASN A 1 -15.79 12.01 2.46
N LEU A 2 -15.62 13.16 1.78
CA LEU A 2 -15.93 14.48 2.38
C LEU A 2 -17.38 14.56 2.88
N LYS A 3 -18.34 13.93 2.18
CA LYS A 3 -19.76 13.89 2.62
C LYS A 3 -19.96 13.24 3.99
N LYS A 4 -19.12 12.29 4.40
CA LYS A 4 -19.18 11.64 5.75
C LYS A 4 -18.56 12.51 6.83
N LEU A 5 -17.67 13.43 6.47
CA LEU A 5 -16.92 14.28 7.40
C LEU A 5 -17.55 15.66 7.57
N CYS A 6 -18.32 16.11 6.58
CA CYS A 6 -18.94 17.41 6.56
C CYS A 6 -20.37 17.38 7.11
N GLY A 7 -20.74 18.43 7.85
CA GLY A 7 -22.13 18.86 7.96
C GLY A 7 -22.54 19.63 6.69
N ARG A 8 -23.70 20.30 6.73
CA ARG A 8 -24.27 20.99 5.54
C ARG A 8 -23.35 22.09 4.97
N LEU A 9 -22.44 22.67 5.79
CA LEU A 9 -21.49 23.73 5.38
C LEU A 9 -20.06 23.57 5.95
N PHE A 10 -19.85 22.81 7.04
CA PHE A 10 -18.58 22.75 7.75
C PHE A 10 -18.16 21.32 8.09
N LEU A 11 -16.85 21.08 8.19
CA LEU A 11 -16.29 19.86 8.78
C LEU A 11 -16.73 19.71 10.22
N ARG A 12 -17.18 18.52 10.62
CA ARG A 12 -17.51 18.21 12.02
C ARG A 12 -16.27 17.62 12.71
N PRO A 13 -15.62 18.33 13.64
CA PRO A 13 -14.37 17.88 14.27
C PRO A 13 -14.47 16.47 14.89
N ARG A 14 -15.63 16.15 15.50
CA ARG A 14 -15.89 14.82 16.07
C ARG A 14 -15.86 13.71 15.02
N ASN A 15 -16.43 13.96 13.84
CA ASN A 15 -16.44 12.98 12.76
C ASN A 15 -15.03 12.78 12.17
N VAL A 16 -14.26 13.85 12.06
CA VAL A 16 -12.86 13.80 11.59
C VAL A 16 -12.02 12.96 12.56
N LYS A 17 -12.11 13.24 13.87
CA LYS A 17 -11.37 12.48 14.89
C LYS A 17 -11.76 11.00 14.88
N ARG A 18 -13.06 10.69 14.84
CA ARG A 18 -13.54 9.30 14.77
C ARG A 18 -12.98 8.59 13.53
N TYR A 19 -13.08 9.19 12.35
CA TYR A 19 -12.57 8.63 11.10
C TYR A 19 -11.06 8.40 11.15
N ALA A 20 -10.30 9.32 11.74
CA ALA A 20 -8.87 9.16 11.92
C ALA A 20 -8.53 8.04 12.92
N SER A 21 -9.27 7.93 14.04
CA SER A 21 -9.08 6.84 15.00
C SER A 21 -9.38 5.47 14.38
N GLU A 22 -10.47 5.35 13.62
CA GLU A 22 -10.81 4.13 12.89
C GLU A 22 -9.70 3.74 11.89
N ALA A 23 -9.10 4.72 11.19
CA ALA A 23 -8.00 4.46 10.26
C ALA A 23 -6.71 4.04 11.00
N ILE A 24 -6.38 4.68 12.12
CA ILE A 24 -5.23 4.32 12.97
C ILE A 24 -5.32 2.86 13.40
N GLU A 25 -6.49 2.45 13.89
CA GLU A 25 -6.74 1.08 14.36
C GLU A 25 -6.70 0.08 13.20
N GLU A 26 -7.46 0.34 12.12
CA GLU A 26 -7.59 -0.56 10.96
C GLU A 26 -6.26 -0.83 10.26
N PHE A 27 -5.39 0.19 10.17
CA PHE A 27 -4.09 0.08 9.50
C PHE A 27 -2.92 -0.17 10.46
N GLY A 28 -3.20 -0.37 11.74
CA GLY A 28 -2.18 -0.64 12.76
C GLY A 28 -1.13 0.47 12.86
N VAL A 29 -1.54 1.74 12.75
CA VAL A 29 -0.64 2.88 12.89
C VAL A 29 -0.30 3.09 14.36
N LYS A 30 0.99 3.13 14.69
CA LYS A 30 1.46 3.43 16.05
C LYS A 30 1.50 4.95 16.25
N ALA A 31 0.42 5.50 16.81
CA ALA A 31 0.25 6.89 17.18
C ALA A 31 -0.40 6.98 18.56
N ASN A 32 -0.15 8.06 19.32
CA ASN A 32 -0.82 8.28 20.62
C ASN A 32 -2.28 8.71 20.43
N GLY A 33 -2.63 9.21 19.23
CA GLY A 33 -4.01 9.56 18.92
C GLY A 33 -4.18 10.25 17.56
N PRO A 34 -5.43 10.50 17.17
CA PRO A 34 -5.77 11.07 15.86
C PRO A 34 -5.37 12.56 15.70
N SER A 35 -4.84 13.17 16.73
CA SER A 35 -4.36 14.56 16.71
C SER A 35 -2.84 14.67 16.60
N ASP A 36 -2.14 13.54 16.61
CA ASP A 36 -0.68 13.54 16.49
C ASP A 36 -0.25 14.11 15.13
N PRO A 37 0.77 14.95 15.09
CA PRO A 37 1.37 15.39 13.84
C PRO A 37 1.96 14.19 13.09
N ILE A 38 1.74 14.09 11.79
CA ILE A 38 2.31 13.00 10.97
C ILE A 38 3.84 12.98 11.08
N SER A 39 4.47 14.15 11.17
CA SER A 39 5.92 14.31 11.32
C SER A 39 6.51 13.69 12.60
N SER A 40 5.69 13.43 13.62
CA SER A 40 6.14 12.77 14.86
C SER A 40 6.16 11.24 14.76
N LEU A 41 5.63 10.67 13.69
CA LEU A 41 5.54 9.23 13.47
C LEU A 41 6.78 8.70 12.76
N SER A 42 7.10 7.42 12.98
CA SER A 42 8.13 6.72 12.18
C SER A 42 7.73 6.67 10.70
N GLY A 43 8.73 6.56 9.80
CA GLY A 43 8.49 6.49 8.35
C GLY A 43 7.47 5.42 7.95
N GLY A 44 7.54 4.24 8.56
CA GLY A 44 6.58 3.16 8.32
C GLY A 44 5.15 3.52 8.75
N ASN A 45 4.97 4.23 9.87
CA ASN A 45 3.65 4.70 10.28
C ASN A 45 3.13 5.85 9.41
N GLN A 46 4.00 6.74 8.95
CA GLN A 46 3.65 7.78 7.97
C GLN A 46 3.15 7.12 6.67
N GLN A 47 3.87 6.11 6.18
CA GLN A 47 3.51 5.38 4.97
C GLN A 47 2.17 4.64 5.10
N LYS A 48 1.89 4.01 6.25
CA LYS A 48 0.58 3.42 6.53
C LYS A 48 -0.56 4.44 6.46
N ILE A 49 -0.34 5.67 6.94
CA ILE A 49 -1.35 6.76 6.85
C ILE A 49 -1.60 7.13 5.39
N VAL A 50 -0.53 7.23 4.57
CA VAL A 50 -0.67 7.50 3.13
C VAL A 50 -1.50 6.41 2.46
N ILE A 51 -1.20 5.15 2.74
CA ILE A 51 -1.95 4.00 2.21
C ILE A 51 -3.41 4.03 2.69
N ALA A 52 -3.64 4.23 3.99
CA ALA A 52 -4.98 4.32 4.58
C ALA A 52 -5.85 5.40 3.93
N LYS A 53 -5.26 6.57 3.63
CA LYS A 53 -5.94 7.67 2.92
C LYS A 53 -6.52 7.24 1.58
N TRP A 54 -5.80 6.40 0.83
CA TRP A 54 -6.24 5.92 -0.46
C TRP A 54 -7.22 4.75 -0.34
N PHE A 55 -6.97 3.82 0.56
CA PHE A 55 -7.84 2.66 0.80
C PHE A 55 -9.24 3.07 1.27
N LYS A 56 -9.31 4.07 2.16
CA LYS A 56 -10.58 4.64 2.66
C LYS A 56 -11.42 5.32 1.57
N LYS A 57 -10.90 5.51 0.37
CA LYS A 57 -11.68 5.95 -0.81
C LYS A 57 -12.35 4.80 -1.55
N GLU A 58 -12.06 3.57 -1.13
CA GLU A 58 -12.62 2.34 -1.70
C GLU A 58 -12.41 2.23 -3.23
N PRO A 59 -11.18 2.47 -3.75
CA PRO A 59 -10.93 2.35 -5.18
C PRO A 59 -11.07 0.90 -5.62
N LYS A 60 -11.46 0.66 -6.87
CA LYS A 60 -11.45 -0.67 -7.48
C LYS A 60 -10.05 -1.09 -7.91
N ILE A 61 -9.23 -0.12 -8.31
CA ILE A 61 -7.85 -0.31 -8.74
C ILE A 61 -6.98 0.67 -7.98
N LEU A 62 -5.87 0.20 -7.43
CA LEU A 62 -4.87 1.00 -6.74
C LEU A 62 -3.53 0.88 -7.45
N LEU A 63 -2.91 2.02 -7.75
CA LEU A 63 -1.56 2.12 -8.29
C LEU A 63 -0.62 2.51 -7.16
N MET A 64 0.42 1.71 -6.95
CA MET A 64 1.42 1.92 -5.91
C MET A 64 2.82 1.84 -6.52
N ASP A 65 3.57 2.92 -6.40
CA ASP A 65 4.93 3.04 -6.89
C ASP A 65 5.86 3.18 -5.68
N GLU A 66 6.78 2.22 -5.50
CA GLU A 66 7.73 2.12 -4.40
C GLU A 66 7.10 2.39 -3.00
N PRO A 67 5.98 1.74 -2.64
CA PRO A 67 5.24 2.11 -1.43
C PRO A 67 5.95 1.74 -0.13
N THR A 68 7.07 1.04 -0.19
CA THR A 68 7.88 0.56 0.94
C THR A 68 9.28 1.17 0.96
N ALA A 69 9.57 2.09 0.04
CA ALA A 69 10.87 2.75 -0.03
C ALA A 69 11.20 3.50 1.27
N GLY A 70 12.40 3.25 1.82
CA GLY A 70 12.86 3.89 3.06
C GLY A 70 12.15 3.45 4.35
N VAL A 71 11.40 2.35 4.29
CA VAL A 71 10.68 1.79 5.44
C VAL A 71 11.46 0.62 6.03
N ASP A 72 11.46 0.47 7.36
CA ASP A 72 12.08 -0.67 8.02
C ASP A 72 11.39 -2.01 7.73
N ILE A 73 12.11 -3.12 7.90
CA ILE A 73 11.65 -4.48 7.54
C ILE A 73 10.34 -4.85 8.25
N GLY A 74 10.17 -4.45 9.51
CA GLY A 74 8.95 -4.75 10.27
C GLY A 74 7.74 -4.05 9.66
N ALA A 75 7.87 -2.76 9.38
CA ALA A 75 6.81 -1.98 8.77
C ALA A 75 6.55 -2.38 7.30
N LYS A 76 7.57 -2.79 6.53
CA LYS A 76 7.39 -3.40 5.19
C LYS A 76 6.47 -4.60 5.23
N THR A 77 6.72 -5.53 6.15
CA THR A 77 5.89 -6.73 6.31
C THR A 77 4.43 -6.38 6.60
N GLU A 78 4.19 -5.38 7.45
CA GLU A 78 2.83 -4.93 7.77
C GLU A 78 2.16 -4.26 6.56
N ILE A 79 2.87 -3.43 5.80
CA ILE A 79 2.38 -2.81 4.56
C ILE A 79 2.02 -3.86 3.51
N ILE A 80 2.87 -4.87 3.31
CA ILE A 80 2.59 -5.99 2.40
C ILE A 80 1.28 -6.71 2.79
N ARG A 81 1.06 -6.97 4.08
CA ARG A 81 -0.18 -7.58 4.56
C ARG A 81 -1.41 -6.71 4.27
N ILE A 82 -1.30 -5.40 4.48
CA ILE A 82 -2.37 -4.43 4.19
C ILE A 82 -2.72 -4.46 2.69
N ILE A 83 -1.71 -4.43 1.80
CA ILE A 83 -1.91 -4.47 0.34
C ILE A 83 -2.60 -5.77 -0.07
N ARG A 84 -2.14 -6.92 0.45
CA ARG A 84 -2.75 -8.22 0.15
C ARG A 84 -4.18 -8.33 0.67
N SER A 85 -4.49 -7.76 1.83
CA SER A 85 -5.87 -7.77 2.36
C SER A 85 -6.81 -6.97 1.45
N PHE A 86 -6.35 -5.83 0.94
CA PHE A 86 -7.11 -5.02 -0.02
C PHE A 86 -7.42 -5.77 -1.32
N ALA A 87 -6.45 -6.51 -1.86
CA ALA A 87 -6.65 -7.29 -3.08
C ALA A 87 -7.68 -8.44 -2.89
N LYS A 88 -7.75 -9.04 -1.70
CA LYS A 88 -8.73 -10.08 -1.38
C LYS A 88 -10.20 -9.61 -1.45
N GLU A 89 -10.45 -8.31 -1.37
CA GLU A 89 -11.79 -7.72 -1.48
C GLU A 89 -12.27 -7.54 -2.93
N LYS A 90 -11.79 -8.37 -3.87
CA LYS A 90 -12.06 -8.28 -5.32
C LYS A 90 -11.63 -6.95 -5.93
N LYS A 91 -10.58 -6.37 -5.41
CA LYS A 91 -9.93 -5.16 -5.89
C LYS A 91 -8.61 -5.53 -6.56
N SER A 92 -8.08 -4.64 -7.39
CA SER A 92 -6.81 -4.86 -8.09
C SER A 92 -5.76 -3.88 -7.59
N VAL A 93 -4.51 -4.34 -7.49
CA VAL A 93 -3.37 -3.50 -7.18
C VAL A 93 -2.35 -3.63 -8.30
N LEU A 94 -1.92 -2.49 -8.86
CA LEU A 94 -0.71 -2.40 -9.67
C LEU A 94 0.42 -1.93 -8.76
N PHE A 95 1.34 -2.84 -8.48
CA PHE A 95 2.44 -2.64 -7.54
C PHE A 95 3.76 -2.56 -8.31
N ILE A 96 4.53 -1.51 -8.06
CA ILE A 96 5.84 -1.30 -8.65
C ILE A 96 6.84 -1.26 -7.49
N SER A 97 7.90 -2.06 -7.56
CA SER A 97 9.00 -2.05 -6.60
C SER A 97 10.30 -2.43 -7.30
N SER A 98 11.38 -1.83 -6.84
CA SER A 98 12.75 -2.22 -7.18
C SER A 98 13.23 -3.45 -6.39
N GLU A 99 12.53 -3.82 -5.31
CA GLU A 99 12.85 -4.97 -4.47
C GLU A 99 12.09 -6.22 -4.95
N LEU A 100 12.81 -7.16 -5.56
CA LEU A 100 12.21 -8.37 -6.13
C LEU A 100 11.52 -9.25 -5.08
N SER A 101 12.04 -9.28 -3.86
CA SER A 101 11.42 -9.97 -2.72
C SER A 101 10.01 -9.47 -2.40
N GLU A 102 9.78 -8.15 -2.51
CA GLU A 102 8.45 -7.56 -2.32
C GLU A 102 7.50 -7.94 -3.46
N VAL A 103 7.99 -7.90 -4.71
CA VAL A 103 7.22 -8.33 -5.89
C VAL A 103 6.77 -9.78 -5.72
N LEU A 104 7.68 -10.66 -5.29
CA LEU A 104 7.37 -12.07 -5.03
C LEU A 104 6.39 -12.26 -3.87
N ALA A 105 6.42 -11.40 -2.87
CA ALA A 105 5.54 -11.47 -1.71
C ALA A 105 4.12 -10.97 -2.00
N ILE A 106 3.95 -10.02 -2.93
CA ILE A 106 2.68 -9.32 -3.17
C ILE A 106 1.97 -9.82 -4.43
N CYS A 107 2.71 -9.98 -5.55
CA CYS A 107 2.10 -10.08 -6.88
C CYS A 107 1.63 -11.49 -7.20
N ASP A 108 0.48 -11.60 -7.84
CA ASP A 108 -0.01 -12.85 -8.46
C ASP A 108 0.51 -12.98 -9.90
N ARG A 109 0.83 -11.86 -10.54
CA ARG A 109 1.35 -11.75 -11.90
C ARG A 109 2.35 -10.61 -11.98
N ILE A 110 3.47 -10.85 -12.66
CA ILE A 110 4.58 -9.91 -12.82
C ILE A 110 4.66 -9.50 -14.28
N ILE A 111 4.78 -8.20 -14.54
CA ILE A 111 4.97 -7.65 -15.88
C ILE A 111 6.35 -7.00 -15.93
N VAL A 112 7.20 -7.48 -16.83
CA VAL A 112 8.53 -6.90 -17.07
C VAL A 112 8.42 -5.85 -18.15
N LEU A 113 8.80 -4.61 -17.82
CA LEU A 113 8.84 -3.48 -18.74
C LEU A 113 10.28 -3.15 -19.12
N LYS A 114 10.54 -2.96 -20.40
CA LYS A 114 11.85 -2.52 -20.93
C LYS A 114 11.64 -1.56 -22.08
N ASN A 115 12.22 -0.37 -22.00
CA ASN A 115 12.09 0.68 -23.03
C ASN A 115 10.62 1.05 -23.37
N GLY A 116 9.77 1.10 -22.36
CA GLY A 116 8.35 1.43 -22.50
C GLY A 116 7.47 0.33 -23.10
N GLN A 117 8.00 -0.88 -23.28
CA GLN A 117 7.28 -2.04 -23.84
C GLN A 117 7.22 -3.19 -22.85
N ILE A 118 6.12 -3.93 -22.88
CA ILE A 118 5.99 -5.18 -22.14
C ILE A 118 6.85 -6.23 -22.84
N GLN A 119 7.91 -6.67 -22.16
CA GLN A 119 8.80 -7.72 -22.64
C GLN A 119 8.27 -9.09 -22.29
N LYS A 120 7.77 -9.23 -21.07
CA LYS A 120 7.35 -10.53 -20.53
C LYS A 120 6.24 -10.35 -19.50
N THR A 121 5.37 -11.34 -19.44
CA THR A 121 4.40 -11.51 -18.34
C THR A 121 4.65 -12.89 -17.72
N ILE A 122 4.80 -12.93 -16.40
CA ILE A 122 5.16 -14.12 -15.64
C ILE A 122 4.11 -14.33 -14.56
N MET A 123 3.57 -15.52 -14.41
CA MET A 123 2.69 -15.83 -13.28
C MET A 123 3.53 -16.12 -12.03
N ARG A 124 3.03 -15.74 -10.85
CA ARG A 124 3.77 -15.93 -9.59
C ARG A 124 4.16 -17.39 -9.33
N ASN A 125 3.32 -18.34 -9.74
CA ASN A 125 3.57 -19.77 -9.58
C ASN A 125 4.64 -20.34 -10.55
N GLU A 126 5.11 -19.56 -11.50
CA GLU A 126 6.19 -19.94 -12.44
C GLU A 126 7.58 -19.53 -11.91
N ILE A 127 7.65 -18.76 -10.82
CA ILE A 127 8.89 -18.26 -10.21
C ILE A 127 8.97 -18.75 -8.76
N HIS A 128 10.05 -19.43 -8.42
CA HIS A 128 10.24 -20.04 -7.11
C HIS A 128 11.29 -19.33 -6.23
N SER A 129 12.17 -18.51 -6.84
CA SER A 129 13.19 -17.76 -6.10
C SER A 129 13.38 -16.34 -6.64
N GLU A 130 14.07 -15.52 -5.85
CA GLU A 130 14.43 -14.15 -6.22
C GLU A 130 15.45 -14.16 -7.37
N GLU A 131 16.39 -15.13 -7.38
CA GLU A 131 17.37 -15.30 -8.43
C GLU A 131 16.72 -15.64 -9.78
N GLU A 132 15.70 -16.51 -9.78
CA GLU A 132 14.93 -16.80 -10.99
C GLU A 132 14.22 -15.57 -11.53
N LEU A 133 13.61 -14.76 -10.66
CA LEU A 133 12.98 -13.51 -11.07
C LEU A 133 14.00 -12.52 -11.60
N GLN A 134 15.13 -12.36 -10.92
CA GLN A 134 16.21 -11.47 -11.36
C GLN A 134 16.72 -11.85 -12.76
N HIS A 135 16.94 -13.13 -13.01
CA HIS A 135 17.35 -13.63 -14.33
C HIS A 135 16.27 -13.37 -15.39
N ALA A 136 15.00 -13.57 -15.05
CA ALA A 136 13.89 -13.33 -15.97
C ALA A 136 13.68 -11.84 -16.32
N VAL A 137 14.10 -10.92 -15.45
CA VAL A 137 14.02 -9.47 -15.70
C VAL A 137 15.21 -8.95 -16.51
N GLN A 138 16.37 -9.62 -16.43
CA GLN A 138 17.59 -9.19 -17.13
C GLN A 138 17.63 -9.63 -18.61
N MET A 139 16.94 -10.69 -18.95
CA MET A 139 16.78 -11.17 -20.34
C MET A 139 15.88 -10.24 -21.15
#